data_411730c18721862c204c153c6826b562
#
_entry.id   411730c18721862c204c153c6826b562
#
_cell.length_a   1.000
_cell.length_b   1.000
_cell.length_c   1.000
_cell.angle_alpha   90.00
_cell.angle_beta   90.00
_cell.angle_gamma   90.00
#
_symmetry.space_group_name_H-M   'P 1'
#
loop_
_entity.id
_entity.type
_entity.pdbx_description
1 polymer ?
#
loop_
_entity_poly.entity_id
_entity_poly.type
_entity_poly.pdbx_seq_one_letter_code
_entity_poly.pdbx_strand_id
1 'polypeptide(L)'
;MGARAVNAAVADAGPLIHLAEVDGLALLRIFAVLHIPDAVWSEAVQPNRVREVDLAELRNIHRHTIPQVQVTQFLQDTGLEGLQTGDVESLCLCQHIQVATLLTDDLSVREAAKQLSLAPVGSLGIVVRAYRVRYISLADAERYLNAFYDTSSLFVTRVIVDLAIEQLRESSAPS
;
A
#
# COMPACT_ATOMS: atom_id res chain seq x y z
N MET A 1 -24.26 -13.78 -9.53
CA MET A 1 -22.82 -13.63 -9.20
C MET A 1 -22.53 -12.15 -9.14
N GLY A 2 -22.55 -11.57 -7.96
CA GLY A 2 -22.24 -10.16 -7.79
C GLY A 2 -20.79 -9.92 -8.20
N ALA A 3 -20.56 -9.02 -9.16
CA ALA A 3 -19.24 -8.45 -9.37
C ALA A 3 -18.83 -7.83 -8.04
N ARG A 4 -17.83 -8.43 -7.37
CA ARG A 4 -17.19 -7.76 -6.25
C ARG A 4 -16.68 -6.44 -6.77
N ALA A 5 -17.03 -5.36 -6.08
CA ALA A 5 -16.59 -4.01 -6.38
C ALA A 5 -15.11 -4.03 -6.75
N VAL A 6 -14.77 -3.31 -7.81
CA VAL A 6 -13.41 -3.13 -8.29
C VAL A 6 -12.56 -2.75 -7.08
N ASN A 7 -11.63 -3.62 -6.71
CA ASN A 7 -10.79 -3.45 -5.55
C ASN A 7 -9.66 -2.50 -5.93
N ALA A 8 -9.93 -1.20 -5.91
CA ALA A 8 -8.97 -0.16 -6.19
C ALA A 8 -8.25 0.26 -4.91
N ALA A 9 -7.01 0.71 -5.05
CA ALA A 9 -6.24 1.31 -3.98
C ALA A 9 -5.42 2.50 -4.48
N VAL A 10 -5.13 3.44 -3.59
CA VAL A 10 -4.10 4.46 -3.80
C VAL A 10 -2.84 3.98 -3.08
N ALA A 11 -1.68 4.06 -3.70
CA ALA A 11 -0.42 3.68 -3.09
C ALA A 11 0.42 4.89 -2.72
N ASP A 12 0.95 4.86 -1.50
CA ASP A 12 2.05 5.67 -1.02
C ASP A 12 3.40 4.99 -1.36
N ALA A 13 4.52 5.71 -1.22
CA ALA A 13 5.84 5.24 -1.60
C ALA A 13 6.34 4.06 -0.75
N GLY A 14 6.05 4.05 0.55
CA GLY A 14 6.51 3.01 1.47
C GLY A 14 6.24 1.59 1.00
N PRO A 15 4.98 1.19 0.77
CA PRO A 15 4.66 -0.16 0.30
C PRO A 15 5.25 -0.51 -1.06
N LEU A 16 5.41 0.45 -1.98
CA LEU A 16 6.07 0.22 -3.27
C LEU A 16 7.55 -0.17 -3.06
N ILE A 17 8.23 0.58 -2.20
CA ILE A 17 9.65 0.38 -1.87
C ILE A 17 9.85 -0.94 -1.13
N HIS A 18 9.10 -1.17 -0.04
CA HIS A 18 9.28 -2.35 0.80
C HIS A 18 8.93 -3.64 0.07
N LEU A 19 7.89 -3.63 -0.79
CA LEU A 19 7.57 -4.78 -1.64
C LEU A 19 8.66 -5.03 -2.70
N ALA A 20 9.25 -3.97 -3.28
CA ALA A 20 10.36 -4.13 -4.21
C ALA A 20 11.59 -4.79 -3.54
N GLU A 21 11.89 -4.41 -2.29
CA GLU A 21 13.02 -4.94 -1.52
C GLU A 21 12.90 -6.45 -1.22
N VAL A 22 11.69 -7.00 -1.23
CA VAL A 22 11.42 -8.43 -0.98
C VAL A 22 10.95 -9.19 -2.22
N ASP A 23 11.16 -8.64 -3.41
CA ASP A 23 10.68 -9.18 -4.70
C ASP A 23 9.15 -9.44 -4.73
N GLY A 24 8.40 -8.61 -4.00
CA GLY A 24 6.96 -8.77 -3.76
C GLY A 24 6.06 -7.83 -4.55
N LEU A 25 6.56 -7.02 -5.50
CA LEU A 25 5.74 -6.06 -6.25
C LEU A 25 4.55 -6.71 -6.96
N ALA A 26 4.71 -7.96 -7.43
CA ALA A 26 3.62 -8.69 -8.08
C ALA A 26 2.38 -8.88 -7.18
N LEU A 27 2.52 -8.79 -5.85
CA LEU A 27 1.39 -8.83 -4.92
C LEU A 27 0.39 -7.69 -5.13
N LEU A 28 0.85 -6.57 -5.69
CA LEU A 28 -0.03 -5.43 -6.00
C LEU A 28 -1.04 -5.71 -7.13
N ARG A 29 -0.88 -6.82 -7.86
CA ARG A 29 -1.87 -7.29 -8.85
C ARG A 29 -3.17 -7.79 -8.23
N ILE A 30 -3.24 -7.95 -6.91
CA ILE A 30 -4.51 -8.25 -6.22
C ILE A 30 -5.51 -7.09 -6.28
N PHE A 31 -5.03 -5.88 -6.55
CA PHE A 31 -5.87 -4.71 -6.80
C PHE A 31 -6.19 -4.64 -8.29
N ALA A 32 -7.45 -4.41 -8.63
CA ALA A 32 -7.86 -4.25 -10.03
C ALA A 32 -7.28 -2.97 -10.64
N VAL A 33 -7.19 -1.91 -9.84
CA VAL A 33 -6.55 -0.64 -10.20
C VAL A 33 -5.72 -0.13 -9.03
N LEU A 34 -4.49 0.25 -9.32
CA LEU A 34 -3.57 0.89 -8.38
C LEU A 34 -3.30 2.32 -8.83
N HIS A 35 -3.78 3.28 -8.06
CA HIS A 35 -3.59 4.70 -8.32
C HIS A 35 -2.34 5.20 -7.61
N ILE A 36 -1.47 5.91 -8.34
CA ILE A 36 -0.20 6.43 -7.79
C ILE A 36 -0.07 7.91 -8.15
N PRO A 37 0.01 8.82 -7.15
CA PRO A 37 0.34 10.22 -7.39
C PRO A 37 1.73 10.40 -7.99
N ASP A 38 1.94 11.45 -8.76
CA ASP A 38 3.26 11.73 -9.38
C ASP A 38 4.35 11.99 -8.34
N ALA A 39 4.05 12.61 -7.20
CA ALA A 39 5.02 12.79 -6.11
C ALA A 39 5.48 11.44 -5.55
N VAL A 40 4.55 10.51 -5.33
CA VAL A 40 4.85 9.14 -4.86
C VAL A 40 5.67 8.37 -5.89
N TRP A 41 5.30 8.47 -7.17
CA TRP A 41 6.07 7.86 -8.25
C TRP A 41 7.52 8.34 -8.25
N SER A 42 7.71 9.67 -8.17
CA SER A 42 9.03 10.27 -8.15
C SER A 42 9.85 9.83 -6.93
N GLU A 43 9.24 9.75 -5.75
CA GLU A 43 9.88 9.29 -4.52
C GLU A 43 10.33 7.82 -4.60
N ALA A 44 9.53 6.95 -5.20
CA ALA A 44 9.85 5.54 -5.33
C ALA A 44 10.90 5.26 -6.42
N VAL A 45 10.80 5.93 -7.58
CA VAL A 45 11.58 5.60 -8.78
C VAL A 45 12.89 6.37 -8.89
N GLN A 46 12.89 7.71 -8.62
CA GLN A 46 14.08 8.55 -8.85
C GLN A 46 15.32 8.14 -8.05
N PRO A 47 15.23 7.73 -6.76
CA PRO A 47 16.37 7.22 -6.01
C PRO A 47 16.78 5.79 -6.39
N ASN A 48 16.26 5.20 -7.45
CA ASN A 48 16.43 3.79 -7.83
C ASN A 48 16.00 2.78 -6.74
N ARG A 49 15.05 3.14 -5.89
CA ARG A 49 14.49 2.23 -4.90
C ARG A 49 13.57 1.20 -5.53
N VAL A 50 12.81 1.64 -6.55
CA VAL A 50 11.95 0.81 -7.37
C VAL A 50 12.27 1.07 -8.83
N ARG A 51 12.51 0.02 -9.62
CA ARG A 51 12.75 0.19 -11.05
C ARG A 51 11.43 0.48 -11.76
N GLU A 52 11.42 1.48 -12.62
CA GLU A 52 10.22 1.87 -13.37
C GLU A 52 9.66 0.70 -14.22
N VAL A 53 10.56 -0.13 -14.77
CA VAL A 53 10.17 -1.31 -15.56
C VAL A 53 9.36 -2.31 -14.72
N ASP A 54 9.71 -2.50 -13.45
CA ASP A 54 9.00 -3.44 -12.57
C ASP A 54 7.59 -2.95 -12.26
N LEU A 55 7.41 -1.64 -12.08
CA LEU A 55 6.08 -1.03 -11.94
C LEU A 55 5.27 -1.13 -13.24
N ALA A 56 5.88 -0.90 -14.40
CA ALA A 56 5.22 -1.01 -15.70
C ALA A 56 4.70 -2.43 -15.98
N GLU A 57 5.38 -3.45 -15.48
CA GLU A 57 4.97 -4.85 -15.61
C GLU A 57 3.68 -5.20 -14.84
N LEU A 58 3.29 -4.39 -13.86
CA LEU A 58 2.06 -4.62 -13.08
C LEU A 58 0.80 -4.45 -13.92
N ARG A 59 0.81 -3.56 -14.93
CA ARG A 59 -0.27 -3.29 -15.91
C ARG A 59 -1.59 -2.77 -15.33
N ASN A 60 -1.70 -2.63 -14.02
CA ASN A 60 -2.89 -2.12 -13.32
C ASN A 60 -2.67 -0.73 -12.71
N ILE A 61 -1.57 -0.04 -13.05
CA ILE A 61 -1.19 1.25 -12.49
C ILE A 61 -1.83 2.38 -13.29
N HIS A 62 -2.41 3.34 -12.56
CA HIS A 62 -2.84 4.64 -13.06
C HIS A 62 -2.09 5.74 -12.30
N ARG A 63 -1.26 6.51 -13.01
CA ARG A 63 -0.59 7.68 -12.44
C ARG A 63 -1.51 8.89 -12.46
N HIS A 64 -1.35 9.76 -11.47
CA HIS A 64 -2.14 10.96 -11.31
C HIS A 64 -1.27 12.17 -11.02
N THR A 65 -1.46 13.22 -11.80
CA THR A 65 -0.94 14.55 -11.48
C THR A 65 -2.01 15.27 -10.65
N ILE A 66 -1.68 15.65 -9.42
CA ILE A 66 -2.60 16.37 -8.54
C ILE A 66 -2.31 17.87 -8.64
N PRO A 67 -3.26 18.69 -9.11
CA PRO A 67 -3.05 20.14 -9.17
C PRO A 67 -2.78 20.75 -7.80
N GLN A 68 -1.82 21.67 -7.71
CA GLN A 68 -1.44 22.31 -6.43
C GLN A 68 -2.62 22.99 -5.75
N VAL A 69 -3.53 23.57 -6.51
CA VAL A 69 -4.75 24.18 -5.96
C VAL A 69 -5.62 23.18 -5.23
N GLN A 70 -5.70 21.95 -5.72
CA GLN A 70 -6.47 20.87 -5.11
C GLN A 70 -5.82 20.40 -3.81
N VAL A 71 -4.49 20.27 -3.79
CA VAL A 71 -3.71 19.95 -2.57
C VAL A 71 -3.91 21.03 -1.51
N THR A 72 -3.82 22.29 -1.90
CA THR A 72 -4.01 23.44 -1.00
C THR A 72 -5.42 23.45 -0.39
N GLN A 73 -6.45 23.26 -1.21
CA GLN A 73 -7.83 23.17 -0.74
C GLN A 73 -8.02 22.01 0.21
N PHE A 74 -7.50 20.81 -0.13
CA PHE A 74 -7.56 19.63 0.72
C PHE A 74 -6.95 19.88 2.11
N LEU A 75 -5.77 20.52 2.18
CA LEU A 75 -5.13 20.86 3.47
C LEU A 75 -5.94 21.86 4.27
N GLN A 76 -6.55 22.87 3.61
CA GLN A 76 -7.43 23.82 4.29
C GLN A 76 -8.68 23.15 4.87
N ASP A 77 -9.28 22.24 4.10
CA ASP A 77 -10.53 21.57 4.51
C ASP A 77 -10.31 20.54 5.62
N THR A 78 -9.15 19.89 5.63
CA THR A 78 -8.84 18.81 6.59
C THR A 78 -8.05 19.25 7.80
N GLY A 79 -7.31 20.36 7.70
CA GLY A 79 -6.41 20.83 8.76
C GLY A 79 -5.20 19.91 9.00
N LEU A 80 -4.88 19.02 8.08
CA LEU A 80 -3.72 18.13 8.19
C LEU A 80 -2.43 18.91 8.02
N GLU A 81 -1.48 18.70 8.94
CA GLU A 81 -0.17 19.35 8.95
C GLU A 81 0.95 18.32 9.17
N GLY A 82 2.17 18.67 8.79
CA GLY A 82 3.36 17.88 9.10
C GLY A 82 3.56 16.63 8.25
N LEU A 83 2.75 16.43 7.22
CA LEU A 83 2.89 15.33 6.25
C LEU A 83 3.77 15.75 5.07
N GLN A 84 4.44 14.79 4.44
CA GLN A 84 5.21 15.02 3.22
C GLN A 84 4.30 15.18 2.00
N THR A 85 4.84 15.71 0.91
CA THR A 85 4.06 15.97 -0.32
C THR A 85 3.39 14.71 -0.86
N GLY A 86 4.10 13.58 -0.93
CA GLY A 86 3.56 12.30 -1.39
C GLY A 86 2.41 11.80 -0.53
N ASP A 87 2.53 11.95 0.80
CA ASP A 87 1.49 11.58 1.76
C ASP A 87 0.20 12.37 1.53
N VAL A 88 0.35 13.70 1.42
CA VAL A 88 -0.77 14.62 1.20
C VAL A 88 -1.45 14.33 -0.13
N GLU A 89 -0.68 14.15 -1.21
CA GLU A 89 -1.22 13.81 -2.52
C GLU A 89 -1.97 12.47 -2.52
N SER A 90 -1.45 11.47 -1.80
CA SER A 90 -2.10 10.16 -1.66
C SER A 90 -3.44 10.25 -0.95
N LEU A 91 -3.52 10.98 0.17
CA LEU A 91 -4.75 11.20 0.92
C LEU A 91 -5.76 12.04 0.10
N CYS A 92 -5.29 13.11 -0.53
CA CYS A 92 -6.09 13.97 -1.39
C CYS A 92 -6.68 13.17 -2.57
N LEU A 93 -5.86 12.33 -3.23
CA LEU A 93 -6.30 11.49 -4.33
C LEU A 93 -7.38 10.50 -3.88
N CYS A 94 -7.20 9.84 -2.73
CA CYS A 94 -8.21 8.93 -2.18
C CYS A 94 -9.59 9.58 -2.09
N GLN A 95 -9.66 10.80 -1.55
CA GLN A 95 -10.92 11.54 -1.44
C GLN A 95 -11.47 11.94 -2.80
N HIS A 96 -10.60 12.45 -3.67
CA HIS A 96 -11.01 12.97 -4.97
C HIS A 96 -11.64 11.89 -5.88
N ILE A 97 -11.02 10.71 -5.94
CA ILE A 97 -11.50 9.60 -6.77
C ILE A 97 -12.38 8.60 -6.00
N GLN A 98 -12.69 8.89 -4.73
CA GLN A 98 -13.53 8.06 -3.86
C GLN A 98 -13.03 6.62 -3.71
N VAL A 99 -11.73 6.44 -3.59
CA VAL A 99 -11.09 5.16 -3.27
C VAL A 99 -10.80 5.09 -1.78
N ALA A 100 -11.41 4.14 -1.08
CA ALA A 100 -11.30 4.03 0.37
C ALA A 100 -9.98 3.39 0.85
N THR A 101 -9.29 2.61 0.03
CA THR A 101 -8.08 1.89 0.43
C THR A 101 -6.83 2.71 0.12
N LEU A 102 -6.04 3.01 1.15
CA LEU A 102 -4.73 3.64 1.03
C LEU A 102 -3.64 2.66 1.47
N LEU A 103 -2.70 2.38 0.59
CA LEU A 103 -1.53 1.56 0.91
C LEU A 103 -0.45 2.45 1.50
N THR A 104 -0.14 2.29 2.79
CA THR A 104 0.88 3.08 3.48
C THR A 104 1.43 2.35 4.70
N ASP A 105 2.73 2.48 4.93
CA ASP A 105 3.42 1.95 6.11
C ASP A 105 3.70 3.06 7.17
N ASP A 106 3.52 4.33 6.81
CA ASP A 106 3.75 5.45 7.72
C ASP A 106 2.61 5.58 8.75
N LEU A 107 2.98 5.65 10.04
CA LEU A 107 2.00 5.72 11.13
C LEU A 107 1.21 7.03 11.12
N SER A 108 1.84 8.16 10.80
CA SER A 108 1.19 9.45 10.74
C SER A 108 0.17 9.51 9.61
N VAL A 109 0.53 8.96 8.45
CA VAL A 109 -0.38 8.83 7.30
C VAL A 109 -1.54 7.89 7.62
N ARG A 110 -1.28 6.78 8.32
CA ARG A 110 -2.33 5.84 8.77
C ARG A 110 -3.34 6.50 9.69
N GLU A 111 -2.88 7.33 10.63
CA GLU A 111 -3.77 8.08 11.53
C GLU A 111 -4.59 9.13 10.77
N ALA A 112 -3.96 9.89 9.86
CA ALA A 112 -4.66 10.84 8.99
C ALA A 112 -5.70 10.12 8.10
N ALA A 113 -5.36 8.98 7.52
CA ALA A 113 -6.28 8.17 6.72
C ALA A 113 -7.52 7.75 7.52
N LYS A 114 -7.35 7.28 8.76
CA LYS A 114 -8.47 6.91 9.64
C LYS A 114 -9.38 8.11 9.96
N GLN A 115 -8.80 9.29 10.22
CA GLN A 115 -9.57 10.52 10.43
C GLN A 115 -10.44 10.88 9.21
N LEU A 116 -9.96 10.55 8.01
CA LEU A 116 -10.67 10.75 6.75
C LEU A 116 -11.58 9.57 6.36
N SER A 117 -11.81 8.62 7.27
CA SER A 117 -12.60 7.39 7.03
C SER A 117 -12.05 6.52 5.89
N LEU A 118 -10.75 6.58 5.63
CA LEU A 118 -10.05 5.69 4.71
C LEU A 118 -9.58 4.43 5.44
N ALA A 119 -9.32 3.37 4.69
CA ALA A 119 -8.81 2.10 5.19
C ALA A 119 -7.30 1.96 4.87
N PRO A 120 -6.40 2.32 5.79
CA PRO A 120 -4.97 2.17 5.56
C PRO A 120 -4.53 0.71 5.64
N VAL A 121 -3.75 0.27 4.65
CA VAL A 121 -3.20 -1.09 4.55
C VAL A 121 -1.68 -0.99 4.39
N GLY A 122 -0.92 -1.57 5.31
CA GLY A 122 0.54 -1.63 5.22
C GLY A 122 1.04 -2.82 4.39
N SER A 123 2.36 -2.89 4.19
CA SER A 123 3.02 -3.95 3.43
C SER A 123 2.68 -5.35 3.94
N LEU A 124 2.67 -5.57 5.26
CA LEU A 124 2.24 -6.86 5.84
C LEU A 124 0.78 -7.16 5.50
N GLY A 125 -0.09 -6.16 5.57
CA GLY A 125 -1.51 -6.29 5.25
C GLY A 125 -1.75 -6.66 3.79
N ILE A 126 -0.91 -6.19 2.86
CA ILE A 126 -0.95 -6.59 1.45
C ILE A 126 -0.66 -8.09 1.29
N VAL A 127 0.36 -8.61 1.97
CA VAL A 127 0.69 -10.04 1.97
C VAL A 127 -0.47 -10.87 2.53
N VAL A 128 -1.01 -10.48 3.69
CA VAL A 128 -2.16 -11.15 4.31
C VAL A 128 -3.36 -11.15 3.36
N ARG A 129 -3.63 -10.03 2.69
CA ARG A 129 -4.71 -9.93 1.72
C ARG A 129 -4.49 -10.81 0.49
N ALA A 130 -3.25 -10.85 -0.05
CA ALA A 130 -2.88 -11.71 -1.17
C ALA A 130 -3.12 -13.19 -0.85
N TYR A 131 -2.78 -13.64 0.36
CA TYR A 131 -3.09 -14.97 0.83
C TYR A 131 -4.61 -15.22 0.93
N ARG A 132 -5.36 -14.32 1.54
CA ARG A 132 -6.81 -14.48 1.72
C ARG A 132 -7.59 -14.55 0.41
N VAL A 133 -7.13 -13.86 -0.64
CA VAL A 133 -7.72 -13.94 -1.98
C VAL A 133 -7.15 -15.12 -2.78
N ARG A 134 -6.30 -15.96 -2.17
CA ARG A 134 -5.66 -17.12 -2.77
C ARG A 134 -4.74 -16.79 -3.96
N TYR A 135 -4.15 -15.60 -3.95
CA TYR A 135 -3.16 -15.19 -4.94
C TYR A 135 -1.80 -15.83 -4.68
N ILE A 136 -1.46 -16.08 -3.40
CA ILE A 136 -0.25 -16.76 -2.95
C ILE A 136 -0.59 -17.88 -1.96
N SER A 137 0.34 -18.84 -1.80
CA SER A 137 0.24 -19.91 -0.81
C SER A 137 0.56 -19.40 0.61
N LEU A 138 0.24 -20.20 1.63
CA LEU A 138 0.65 -19.91 3.02
C LEU A 138 2.17 -19.82 3.13
N ALA A 139 2.90 -20.75 2.51
CA ALA A 139 4.35 -20.77 2.52
C ALA A 139 4.96 -19.51 1.89
N ASP A 140 4.38 -19.00 0.78
CA ASP A 140 4.80 -17.74 0.19
C ASP A 140 4.50 -16.56 1.09
N ALA A 141 3.33 -16.52 1.71
CA ALA A 141 2.96 -15.47 2.65
C ALA A 141 3.94 -15.39 3.84
N GLU A 142 4.26 -16.55 4.44
CA GLU A 142 5.24 -16.63 5.53
C GLU A 142 6.63 -16.17 5.07
N ARG A 143 7.05 -16.55 3.87
CA ARG A 143 8.32 -16.11 3.28
C ARG A 143 8.39 -14.59 3.11
N TYR A 144 7.35 -13.95 2.57
CA TYR A 144 7.30 -12.50 2.44
C TYR A 144 7.28 -11.79 3.80
N LEU A 145 6.48 -12.27 4.75
CA LEU A 145 6.41 -11.67 6.09
C LEU A 145 7.76 -11.74 6.82
N ASN A 146 8.47 -12.87 6.74
CA ASN A 146 9.82 -12.98 7.29
C ASN A 146 10.81 -12.07 6.56
N ALA A 147 10.76 -11.98 5.23
CA ALA A 147 11.64 -11.13 4.44
C ALA A 147 11.49 -9.64 4.78
N PHE A 148 10.30 -9.16 5.12
CA PHE A 148 10.13 -7.78 5.60
C PHE A 148 10.96 -7.50 6.85
N TYR A 149 11.06 -8.44 7.78
CA TYR A 149 11.90 -8.27 8.97
C TYR A 149 13.40 -8.44 8.65
N ASP A 150 13.75 -9.45 7.86
CA ASP A 150 15.14 -9.89 7.68
C ASP A 150 15.91 -9.00 6.69
N THR A 151 15.24 -8.46 5.64
CA THR A 151 15.93 -7.86 4.48
C THR A 151 15.40 -6.51 4.03
N SER A 152 14.17 -6.12 4.41
CA SER A 152 13.62 -4.84 3.96
C SER A 152 13.97 -3.68 4.88
N SER A 153 13.81 -2.47 4.38
CA SER A 153 13.93 -1.23 5.16
C SER A 153 12.68 -0.91 5.99
N LEU A 154 11.63 -1.72 5.87
CA LEU A 154 10.41 -1.57 6.66
C LEU A 154 10.72 -1.72 8.16
N PHE A 155 10.38 -0.69 8.93
CA PHE A 155 10.49 -0.79 10.38
C PHE A 155 9.36 -1.64 10.96
N VAL A 156 9.66 -2.91 11.20
CA VAL A 156 8.73 -3.88 11.78
C VAL A 156 9.45 -4.73 12.83
N THR A 157 8.75 -5.08 13.90
CA THR A 157 9.31 -5.97 14.95
C THR A 157 9.04 -7.43 14.65
N ARG A 158 9.91 -8.31 15.13
CA ARG A 158 9.71 -9.76 15.01
C ARG A 158 8.36 -10.21 15.56
N VAL A 159 7.94 -9.63 16.69
CA VAL A 159 6.65 -9.93 17.32
C VAL A 159 5.47 -9.67 16.38
N ILE A 160 5.49 -8.55 15.64
CA ILE A 160 4.42 -8.21 14.68
C ILE A 160 4.40 -9.21 13.53
N VAL A 161 5.56 -9.61 13.01
CA VAL A 161 5.66 -10.62 11.95
C VAL A 161 5.15 -11.98 12.43
N ASP A 162 5.56 -12.42 13.61
CA ASP A 162 5.12 -13.70 14.18
C ASP A 162 3.61 -13.74 14.42
N LEU A 163 3.03 -12.65 14.92
CA LEU A 163 1.58 -12.52 15.08
C LEU A 163 0.84 -12.60 13.72
N ALA A 164 1.36 -11.96 12.68
CA ALA A 164 0.76 -12.03 11.34
C ALA A 164 0.81 -13.47 10.79
N ILE A 165 1.91 -14.18 10.97
CA ILE A 165 2.07 -15.58 10.54
C ILE A 165 1.09 -16.48 11.31
N GLU A 166 0.98 -16.31 12.62
CA GLU A 166 0.08 -17.09 13.47
C GLU A 166 -1.37 -16.93 13.03
N GLN A 167 -1.81 -15.69 12.79
CA GLN A 167 -3.15 -15.40 12.27
C GLN A 167 -3.43 -16.06 10.90
N LEU A 168 -2.43 -16.13 10.00
CA LEU A 168 -2.57 -16.81 8.73
C LEU A 168 -2.74 -18.32 8.91
N ARG A 169 -1.97 -18.93 9.81
CA ARG A 169 -2.03 -20.37 10.12
C ARG A 169 -3.36 -20.77 10.74
N GLU A 170 -3.87 -19.97 11.69
CA GLU A 170 -5.18 -20.19 12.30
C GLU A 170 -6.31 -20.11 11.25
N SER A 171 -6.22 -19.17 10.32
CA SER A 171 -7.20 -19.03 9.23
C SER A 171 -7.15 -20.18 8.22
N SER A 172 -6.09 -20.99 8.23
CA SER A 172 -5.85 -22.12 7.32
C SER A 172 -6.28 -23.45 7.91
N ALA A 173 -6.52 -23.53 9.23
CA ALA A 173 -6.93 -24.75 9.90
C ALA A 173 -8.34 -25.15 9.40
N PRO A 174 -8.55 -26.42 8.99
CA PRO A 174 -9.88 -26.91 8.64
C PRO A 174 -10.78 -26.90 9.89
N SER A 175 -11.98 -26.33 9.74
CA SER A 175 -13.05 -26.36 10.75
C SER A 175 -13.57 -27.78 10.96
#